data_2c430984ef2ccee86122c5b7c01b83f1
#
_entry.id   2c430984ef2ccee86122c5b7c01b83f1
#
_cell.length_a   1.000
_cell.length_b   1.000
_cell.length_c   1.000
_cell.angle_alpha   90.00
_cell.angle_beta   90.00
_cell.angle_gamma   90.00
#
_symmetry.space_group_name_H-M   'P 1'
#
loop_
_entity.id
_entity.type
_entity.pdbx_description
1 polymer ?
#
loop_
_entity_poly.entity_id
_entity_poly.type
_entity_poly.pdbx_seq_one_letter_code
_entity_poly.pdbx_strand_id
1 'polypeptide(L)'
;MNIGNELLIDIKHLCGNRWSVKHEDLDTYSRQIRRAAGDISKLRQSGKGPDGSQVLFPHLPYLLKEEVLISREEREALLRLREKAKSYDAVISIGIGGSYLGNQVLFDLFCGPYWNQLTKEERNGYPQFYFAGQNVDPVSLVDLSSCISREAGRIQGRRMQVLFLVISKSGTTIEPATAVRGLKKLLADVCDIHLMAITDKEKGRIRPLAEERHFPCFTVPDGIGGRFSIFSQVSLVFASLAGIDIESFLKGAQMVEETCRSEEINENPALLLAALKYIATKEYGITAEVIMPYGDKLRSFGWWYAQLLGESLGKKYDMQGNVVYNGRIPVASVGTTDMHSLTQEHQQGKKNKLIQFISVEHLPSDLSVLCDEKGVSGMVPMSRMLDAARRANEEALANEGRMSCHISISELTPFHIGALMYFFFLTIAYEGAMENVNAFDQPGVEDNKKILHEDLRKYIVRNQENAISLN
;
A
#
# COMPACT_ATOMS: atom_id res chain seq x y z
N MET A 1 18.26 -12.01 -9.19
CA MET A 1 18.48 -12.07 -7.73
C MET A 1 17.35 -12.84 -7.08
N ASN A 2 17.58 -13.47 -5.96
CA ASN A 2 16.58 -14.34 -5.34
C ASN A 2 16.57 -14.12 -3.82
N ILE A 3 15.40 -14.01 -3.21
CA ILE A 3 15.20 -13.89 -1.78
C ILE A 3 14.41 -15.12 -1.33
N GLY A 4 15.09 -16.06 -0.64
CA GLY A 4 14.49 -17.27 -0.06
C GLY A 4 13.82 -18.23 -1.06
N ASN A 5 14.13 -18.15 -2.35
CA ASN A 5 13.43 -18.84 -3.46
C ASN A 5 11.96 -18.45 -3.64
N GLU A 6 11.50 -17.41 -2.95
CA GLU A 6 10.08 -17.01 -2.91
C GLU A 6 9.83 -15.66 -3.60
N LEU A 7 10.88 -14.86 -3.75
CA LEU A 7 10.84 -13.56 -4.44
C LEU A 7 12.03 -13.47 -5.40
N LEU A 8 11.74 -13.49 -6.69
CA LEU A 8 12.74 -13.39 -7.76
C LEU A 8 12.73 -11.97 -8.35
N ILE A 9 13.92 -11.38 -8.51
CA ILE A 9 14.11 -10.07 -9.12
C ILE A 9 15.00 -10.25 -10.36
N ASP A 10 14.43 -10.14 -11.55
CA ASP A 10 15.14 -10.17 -12.85
C ASP A 10 15.41 -8.73 -13.33
N ILE A 11 16.68 -8.39 -13.42
CA ILE A 11 17.17 -7.05 -13.82
C ILE A 11 17.82 -7.04 -15.20
N LYS A 12 17.67 -8.09 -16.01
CA LYS A 12 18.35 -8.25 -17.30
C LYS A 12 18.12 -7.08 -18.28
N HIS A 13 16.97 -6.40 -18.18
CA HIS A 13 16.63 -5.23 -19.02
C HIS A 13 16.85 -3.89 -18.30
N LEU A 14 17.31 -3.92 -17.04
CA LEU A 14 17.67 -2.74 -16.26
C LEU A 14 19.19 -2.58 -16.12
N CYS A 15 19.96 -3.65 -16.20
CA CYS A 15 21.41 -3.63 -16.04
C CYS A 15 22.11 -4.59 -17.03
N GLY A 16 23.24 -4.14 -17.58
CA GLY A 16 24.16 -4.99 -18.36
C GLY A 16 23.86 -5.10 -19.86
N ASN A 17 22.84 -4.42 -20.39
CA ASN A 17 22.59 -4.36 -21.82
C ASN A 17 22.94 -2.97 -22.41
N ARG A 18 22.88 -2.84 -23.76
CA ARG A 18 23.29 -1.61 -24.47
C ARG A 18 22.56 -0.34 -24.02
N TRP A 19 21.31 -0.45 -23.56
CA TRP A 19 20.42 0.68 -23.30
C TRP A 19 20.08 0.84 -21.81
N SER A 20 20.69 0.04 -20.95
CA SER A 20 20.44 0.02 -19.51
C SER A 20 21.66 0.48 -18.72
N VAL A 21 21.54 0.52 -17.40
CA VAL A 21 22.63 0.81 -16.47
C VAL A 21 23.80 -0.14 -16.73
N LYS A 22 25.01 0.39 -16.82
CA LYS A 22 26.22 -0.40 -17.02
C LYS A 22 26.81 -0.83 -15.69
N HIS A 23 27.58 -1.90 -15.68
CA HIS A 23 28.30 -2.33 -14.46
C HIS A 23 29.29 -1.26 -13.96
N GLU A 24 29.94 -0.53 -14.88
CA GLU A 24 30.85 0.57 -14.57
C GLU A 24 30.14 1.74 -13.84
N ASP A 25 28.84 1.93 -14.07
CA ASP A 25 28.07 2.97 -13.38
C ASP A 25 27.94 2.63 -11.90
N LEU A 26 27.81 1.34 -11.52
CA LEU A 26 27.79 0.90 -10.12
C LEU A 26 29.09 1.25 -9.40
N ASP A 27 30.25 1.09 -10.09
CA ASP A 27 31.54 1.48 -9.53
C ASP A 27 31.63 3.00 -9.34
N THR A 28 31.15 3.78 -10.33
CA THR A 28 31.10 5.24 -10.29
C THR A 28 30.28 5.74 -9.08
N TYR A 29 29.15 5.10 -8.80
CA TYR A 29 28.25 5.46 -7.69
C TYR A 29 28.51 4.67 -6.41
N SER A 30 29.60 3.90 -6.33
CA SER A 30 29.92 3.04 -5.16
C SER A 30 29.95 3.79 -3.82
N ARG A 31 30.37 5.07 -3.80
CA ARG A 31 30.37 5.90 -2.59
C ARG A 31 28.96 6.18 -2.10
N GLN A 32 28.04 6.56 -2.99
CA GLN A 32 26.63 6.84 -2.67
C GLN A 32 25.92 5.57 -2.21
N ILE A 33 26.20 4.45 -2.86
CA ILE A 33 25.64 3.14 -2.52
C ILE A 33 26.09 2.71 -1.11
N ARG A 34 27.40 2.76 -0.80
CA ARG A 34 27.92 2.44 0.54
C ARG A 34 27.38 3.38 1.61
N ARG A 35 27.27 4.68 1.32
CA ARG A 35 26.65 5.62 2.24
C ARG A 35 25.22 5.22 2.56
N ALA A 36 24.39 4.97 1.55
CA ALA A 36 23.00 4.56 1.74
C ALA A 36 22.87 3.26 2.53
N ALA A 37 23.72 2.28 2.25
CA ALA A 37 23.77 1.03 3.01
C ALA A 37 24.05 1.30 4.50
N GLY A 38 25.09 2.08 4.80
CA GLY A 38 25.44 2.46 6.17
C GLY A 38 24.38 3.32 6.86
N ASP A 39 23.69 4.22 6.13
CA ASP A 39 22.63 5.05 6.70
C ASP A 39 21.40 4.21 7.10
N ILE A 40 21.00 3.26 6.28
CA ILE A 40 19.90 2.34 6.62
C ILE A 40 20.32 1.34 7.72
N SER A 41 21.57 0.91 7.75
CA SER A 41 22.12 0.09 8.85
C SER A 41 22.06 0.85 10.19
N LYS A 42 22.46 2.12 10.21
CA LYS A 42 22.34 2.99 11.40
C LYS A 42 20.88 3.22 11.80
N LEU A 43 19.98 3.43 10.83
CA LEU A 43 18.55 3.59 11.10
C LEU A 43 17.98 2.34 11.80
N ARG A 44 18.32 1.13 11.34
CA ARG A 44 17.93 -0.13 11.99
C ARG A 44 18.39 -0.21 13.45
N GLN A 45 19.60 0.24 13.73
CA GLN A 45 20.18 0.18 15.08
C GLN A 45 19.63 1.26 16.01
N SER A 46 19.45 2.49 15.51
CA SER A 46 19.10 3.65 16.33
C SER A 46 17.60 3.96 16.38
N GLY A 47 16.83 3.49 15.42
CA GLY A 47 15.43 3.90 15.22
C GLY A 47 15.28 5.36 14.81
N LYS A 48 16.34 6.00 14.32
CA LYS A 48 16.36 7.43 13.95
C LYS A 48 16.53 7.61 12.45
N GLY A 49 15.66 8.43 11.87
CA GLY A 49 15.75 8.89 10.49
C GLY A 49 16.87 9.91 10.26
N PRO A 50 17.06 10.36 9.01
CA PRO A 50 18.14 11.25 8.64
C PRO A 50 18.07 12.63 9.30
N ASP A 51 16.90 13.09 9.71
CA ASP A 51 16.63 14.33 10.45
C ASP A 51 16.61 14.14 11.97
N GLY A 52 16.92 12.93 12.46
CA GLY A 52 16.87 12.57 13.88
C GLY A 52 15.48 12.21 14.41
N SER A 53 14.43 12.32 13.59
CA SER A 53 13.09 11.86 13.94
C SER A 53 13.04 10.34 14.09
N GLN A 54 12.06 9.85 14.84
CA GLN A 54 11.89 8.42 15.03
C GLN A 54 11.38 7.76 13.75
N VAL A 55 12.06 6.68 13.32
CA VAL A 55 11.71 5.85 12.15
C VAL A 55 11.87 4.39 12.53
N LEU A 56 10.76 3.68 12.75
CA LEU A 56 10.73 2.33 13.32
C LEU A 56 10.19 1.27 12.35
N PHE A 57 10.09 1.56 11.06
CA PHE A 57 9.59 0.55 10.10
C PHE A 57 10.43 -0.75 10.06
N PRO A 58 11.75 -0.78 10.39
CA PRO A 58 12.50 -2.04 10.45
C PRO A 58 12.05 -2.99 11.58
N HIS A 59 11.34 -2.49 12.58
CA HIS A 59 10.75 -3.32 13.64
C HIS A 59 9.38 -3.91 13.27
N LEU A 60 8.72 -3.40 12.23
CA LEU A 60 7.38 -3.86 11.83
C LEU A 60 7.31 -5.36 11.52
N PRO A 61 8.29 -5.99 10.83
CA PRO A 61 8.28 -7.43 10.63
C PRO A 61 8.23 -8.26 11.91
N TYR A 62 8.71 -7.70 13.02
CA TYR A 62 8.82 -8.35 14.33
C TYR A 62 7.70 -7.94 15.31
N LEU A 63 6.69 -7.22 14.84
CA LEU A 63 5.64 -6.60 15.68
C LEU A 63 4.96 -7.59 16.63
N LEU A 64 4.71 -8.81 16.21
CA LEU A 64 4.12 -9.84 17.08
C LEU A 64 5.12 -10.51 18.04
N LYS A 65 6.42 -10.28 17.88
CA LYS A 65 7.49 -10.87 18.69
C LYS A 65 8.06 -9.88 19.71
N GLU A 66 8.05 -8.59 19.39
CA GLU A 66 8.69 -7.52 20.16
C GLU A 66 7.64 -6.55 20.72
N GLU A 67 7.88 -5.99 21.89
CA GLU A 67 6.99 -4.98 22.52
C GLU A 67 7.40 -3.54 22.20
N VAL A 68 8.12 -3.34 21.09
CA VAL A 68 8.57 -2.01 20.64
C VAL A 68 7.42 -1.19 20.06
N LEU A 69 6.57 -1.84 19.24
CA LEU A 69 5.51 -1.18 18.46
C LEU A 69 4.08 -1.54 18.90
N ILE A 70 3.93 -2.50 19.81
CA ILE A 70 2.63 -2.98 20.29
C ILE A 70 2.76 -3.44 21.72
N SER A 71 1.79 -3.12 22.60
CA SER A 71 1.75 -3.68 23.93
C SER A 71 1.30 -5.15 23.90
N ARG A 72 1.59 -5.88 24.97
CA ARG A 72 1.15 -7.27 25.13
C ARG A 72 -0.37 -7.39 25.02
N GLU A 73 -1.09 -6.48 25.67
CA GLU A 73 -2.56 -6.44 25.69
C GLU A 73 -3.13 -6.19 24.29
N GLU A 74 -2.57 -5.23 23.55
CA GLU A 74 -2.98 -4.95 22.17
C GLU A 74 -2.66 -6.12 21.25
N ARG A 75 -1.51 -6.78 21.40
CA ARG A 75 -1.13 -7.97 20.64
C ARG A 75 -2.11 -9.12 20.86
N GLU A 76 -2.45 -9.41 22.12
CA GLU A 76 -3.44 -10.44 22.44
C GLU A 76 -4.83 -10.07 21.91
N ALA A 77 -5.23 -8.80 21.98
CA ALA A 77 -6.47 -8.32 21.40
C ALA A 77 -6.48 -8.48 19.88
N LEU A 78 -5.39 -8.14 19.18
CA LEU A 78 -5.23 -8.31 17.74
C LEU A 78 -5.39 -9.78 17.30
N LEU A 79 -4.76 -10.70 18.00
CA LEU A 79 -4.86 -12.14 17.71
C LEU A 79 -6.27 -12.70 17.91
N ARG A 80 -7.05 -12.15 18.86
CA ARG A 80 -8.44 -12.54 19.09
C ARG A 80 -9.44 -11.95 18.08
N LEU A 81 -9.05 -10.95 17.30
CA LEU A 81 -9.97 -10.28 16.35
C LEU A 81 -10.53 -11.22 15.29
N ARG A 82 -9.78 -12.22 14.88
CA ARG A 82 -10.20 -13.19 13.86
C ARG A 82 -11.51 -13.88 14.24
N GLU A 83 -11.66 -14.30 15.48
CA GLU A 83 -12.92 -14.92 15.96
C GLU A 83 -13.99 -13.88 16.22
N LYS A 84 -13.63 -12.72 16.77
CA LYS A 84 -14.57 -11.62 17.01
C LYS A 84 -15.20 -11.10 15.71
N ALA A 85 -14.46 -11.12 14.60
CA ALA A 85 -14.93 -10.65 13.30
C ALA A 85 -16.23 -11.34 12.85
N LYS A 86 -16.40 -12.61 13.17
CA LYS A 86 -17.57 -13.42 12.79
C LYS A 86 -18.88 -12.93 13.44
N SER A 87 -18.80 -12.13 14.50
CA SER A 87 -19.97 -11.52 15.15
C SER A 87 -20.54 -10.33 14.38
N TYR A 88 -19.79 -9.77 13.42
CA TYR A 88 -20.25 -8.68 12.57
C TYR A 88 -20.84 -9.21 11.27
N ASP A 89 -21.77 -8.46 10.69
CA ASP A 89 -22.31 -8.73 9.35
C ASP A 89 -21.51 -7.95 8.30
N ALA A 90 -21.11 -6.73 8.64
CA ALA A 90 -20.25 -5.91 7.80
C ALA A 90 -19.20 -5.13 8.61
N VAL A 91 -18.06 -4.85 7.97
CA VAL A 91 -17.02 -3.94 8.43
C VAL A 91 -16.86 -2.84 7.41
N ILE A 92 -16.92 -1.58 7.84
CA ILE A 92 -16.59 -0.43 7.02
C ILE A 92 -15.23 0.09 7.49
N SER A 93 -14.19 -0.10 6.66
CA SER A 93 -12.86 0.47 6.89
C SER A 93 -12.86 1.94 6.49
N ILE A 94 -12.68 2.84 7.47
CA ILE A 94 -12.80 4.29 7.28
C ILE A 94 -11.44 4.93 7.47
N GLY A 95 -10.80 5.32 6.36
CA GLY A 95 -9.46 5.89 6.36
C GLY A 95 -9.08 6.46 5.00
N ILE A 96 -7.93 7.14 4.91
CA ILE A 96 -7.39 7.72 3.66
C ILE A 96 -5.88 7.51 3.58
N GLY A 97 -5.32 7.51 2.36
CA GLY A 97 -3.90 7.34 2.11
C GLY A 97 -3.38 6.02 2.69
N GLY A 98 -2.33 6.04 3.49
CA GLY A 98 -1.79 4.84 4.14
C GLY A 98 -2.76 4.12 5.08
N SER A 99 -3.78 4.81 5.59
CA SER A 99 -4.87 4.21 6.38
C SER A 99 -5.95 3.52 5.55
N TYR A 100 -5.83 3.53 4.22
CA TYR A 100 -6.76 2.94 3.26
C TYR A 100 -6.07 1.99 2.28
N LEU A 101 -5.02 2.46 1.59
CA LEU A 101 -4.43 1.75 0.44
C LEU A 101 -3.93 0.36 0.80
N GLY A 102 -3.28 0.19 1.96
CA GLY A 102 -2.83 -1.13 2.41
C GLY A 102 -3.99 -2.10 2.64
N ASN A 103 -5.08 -1.62 3.26
CA ASN A 103 -6.28 -2.43 3.51
C ASN A 103 -6.98 -2.81 2.21
N GLN A 104 -7.03 -1.89 1.23
CA GLN A 104 -7.59 -2.17 -0.09
C GLN A 104 -6.78 -3.25 -0.81
N VAL A 105 -5.44 -3.17 -0.77
CA VAL A 105 -4.58 -4.21 -1.36
C VAL A 105 -4.84 -5.57 -0.74
N LEU A 106 -4.89 -5.66 0.58
CA LEU A 106 -5.15 -6.92 1.28
C LEU A 106 -6.55 -7.48 0.96
N PHE A 107 -7.56 -6.61 0.85
CA PHE A 107 -8.91 -7.00 0.44
C PHE A 107 -8.94 -7.56 -0.99
N ASP A 108 -8.38 -6.84 -1.96
CA ASP A 108 -8.38 -7.26 -3.36
C ASP A 108 -7.66 -8.61 -3.56
N LEU A 109 -6.54 -8.79 -2.86
CA LEU A 109 -5.74 -10.01 -2.94
C LEU A 109 -6.43 -11.23 -2.32
N PHE A 110 -6.97 -11.10 -1.11
CA PHE A 110 -7.38 -12.25 -0.31
C PHE A 110 -8.90 -12.45 -0.21
N CYS A 111 -9.67 -11.36 -0.29
CA CYS A 111 -11.13 -11.43 -0.38
C CYS A 111 -11.59 -11.39 -1.84
N GLY A 112 -11.12 -10.42 -2.61
CA GLY A 112 -11.44 -10.24 -4.03
C GLY A 112 -12.76 -9.50 -4.28
N PRO A 113 -13.04 -9.15 -5.57
CA PRO A 113 -14.12 -8.22 -5.92
C PRO A 113 -15.53 -8.75 -5.67
N TYR A 114 -15.70 -10.06 -5.58
CA TYR A 114 -17.00 -10.72 -5.38
C TYR A 114 -17.27 -11.14 -3.93
N TRP A 115 -16.37 -10.82 -3.00
CA TRP A 115 -16.48 -11.22 -1.59
C TRP A 115 -17.84 -10.87 -0.97
N ASN A 116 -18.32 -9.67 -1.19
CA ASN A 116 -19.56 -9.20 -0.58
C ASN A 116 -20.84 -9.83 -1.19
N GLN A 117 -20.74 -10.50 -2.35
CA GLN A 117 -21.82 -11.25 -2.98
C GLN A 117 -21.94 -12.69 -2.47
N LEU A 118 -20.88 -13.22 -1.84
CA LEU A 118 -20.91 -14.53 -1.22
C LEU A 118 -21.81 -14.54 0.02
N THR A 119 -22.40 -15.69 0.34
CA THR A 119 -23.08 -15.90 1.61
C THR A 119 -22.11 -15.86 2.79
N LYS A 120 -22.60 -15.72 4.01
CA LYS A 120 -21.75 -15.69 5.20
C LYS A 120 -21.01 -17.02 5.40
N GLU A 121 -21.64 -18.14 5.04
CA GLU A 121 -21.08 -19.49 5.06
C GLU A 121 -19.91 -19.61 4.07
N GLU A 122 -20.08 -19.15 2.83
CA GLU A 122 -19.04 -19.15 1.80
C GLU A 122 -17.86 -18.23 2.19
N ARG A 123 -18.10 -17.20 2.97
CA ARG A 123 -17.07 -16.36 3.60
C ARG A 123 -16.49 -16.96 4.89
N ASN A 124 -16.76 -18.22 5.21
CA ASN A 124 -16.35 -18.89 6.45
C ASN A 124 -16.76 -18.13 7.73
N GLY A 125 -17.91 -17.47 7.71
CA GLY A 125 -18.45 -16.67 8.82
C GLY A 125 -17.92 -15.24 8.89
N TYR A 126 -16.99 -14.83 8.04
CA TYR A 126 -16.44 -13.47 8.03
C TYR A 126 -17.42 -12.44 7.46
N PRO A 127 -17.29 -11.16 7.88
CA PRO A 127 -18.21 -10.10 7.43
C PRO A 127 -18.02 -9.70 5.97
N GLN A 128 -18.97 -8.94 5.44
CA GLN A 128 -18.76 -8.12 4.25
C GLN A 128 -17.79 -6.97 4.57
N PHE A 129 -17.02 -6.50 3.57
CA PHE A 129 -16.10 -5.39 3.76
C PHE A 129 -16.41 -4.25 2.80
N TYR A 130 -16.44 -3.04 3.34
CA TYR A 130 -16.64 -1.81 2.60
C TYR A 130 -15.59 -0.78 2.99
N PHE A 131 -15.37 0.20 2.12
CA PHE A 131 -14.41 1.27 2.34
C PHE A 131 -15.11 2.63 2.26
N ALA A 132 -14.74 3.53 3.16
CA ALA A 132 -15.23 4.91 3.20
C ALA A 132 -14.16 5.85 3.75
N GLY A 133 -14.36 7.16 3.58
CA GLY A 133 -13.44 8.16 4.13
C GLY A 133 -12.15 8.33 3.34
N GLN A 134 -12.05 7.73 2.15
CA GLN A 134 -10.97 8.00 1.19
C GLN A 134 -11.29 9.21 0.29
N ASN A 135 -12.50 9.75 0.39
CA ASN A 135 -12.97 10.94 -0.31
C ASN A 135 -14.11 11.58 0.50
N VAL A 136 -14.44 12.85 0.20
CA VAL A 136 -15.63 13.57 0.71
C VAL A 136 -16.77 13.59 -0.31
N ASP A 137 -16.77 12.66 -1.26
CA ASP A 137 -17.83 12.53 -2.27
C ASP A 137 -19.14 12.06 -1.62
N PRO A 138 -20.21 12.93 -1.65
CA PRO A 138 -21.48 12.58 -1.03
C PRO A 138 -22.22 11.46 -1.77
N VAL A 139 -22.03 11.32 -3.09
CA VAL A 139 -22.71 10.31 -3.90
C VAL A 139 -22.26 8.91 -3.46
N SER A 140 -20.95 8.68 -3.43
CA SER A 140 -20.38 7.40 -3.00
C SER A 140 -20.80 7.02 -1.56
N LEU A 141 -20.92 8.02 -0.67
CA LEU A 141 -21.32 7.74 0.71
C LEU A 141 -22.81 7.36 0.83
N VAL A 142 -23.68 8.03 0.06
CA VAL A 142 -25.11 7.70 -0.02
C VAL A 142 -25.32 6.34 -0.67
N ASP A 143 -24.61 6.02 -1.75
CA ASP A 143 -24.69 4.72 -2.43
C ASP A 143 -24.27 3.58 -1.49
N LEU A 144 -23.16 3.75 -0.75
CA LEU A 144 -22.74 2.80 0.26
C LEU A 144 -23.79 2.59 1.35
N SER A 145 -24.38 3.68 1.86
CA SER A 145 -25.44 3.59 2.87
C SER A 145 -26.68 2.87 2.35
N SER A 146 -27.06 3.11 1.10
CA SER A 146 -28.16 2.45 0.43
C SER A 146 -27.93 0.96 0.23
N CYS A 147 -26.69 0.58 -0.13
CA CYS A 147 -26.28 -0.81 -0.22
C CYS A 147 -26.42 -1.52 1.13
N ILE A 148 -25.84 -0.96 2.20
CA ILE A 148 -25.91 -1.53 3.55
C ILE A 148 -27.34 -1.59 4.06
N SER A 149 -28.15 -0.57 3.85
CA SER A 149 -29.57 -0.56 4.25
C SER A 149 -30.38 -1.67 3.56
N ARG A 150 -30.08 -1.96 2.29
CA ARG A 150 -30.68 -3.06 1.55
C ARG A 150 -30.29 -4.42 2.14
N GLU A 151 -29.01 -4.62 2.47
CA GLU A 151 -28.54 -5.84 3.14
C GLU A 151 -29.16 -5.98 4.54
N ALA A 152 -29.25 -4.89 5.30
CA ALA A 152 -29.93 -4.89 6.60
C ALA A 152 -31.40 -5.32 6.50
N GLY A 153 -32.11 -4.90 5.45
CA GLY A 153 -33.51 -5.29 5.19
C GLY A 153 -33.70 -6.78 4.86
N ARG A 154 -32.64 -7.51 4.53
CA ARG A 154 -32.66 -8.95 4.30
C ARG A 154 -32.51 -9.77 5.60
N ILE A 155 -32.01 -9.14 6.68
CA ILE A 155 -31.79 -9.82 7.96
C ILE A 155 -33.10 -9.81 8.75
N GLN A 156 -33.58 -10.99 9.12
CA GLN A 156 -34.81 -11.15 9.91
C GLN A 156 -34.51 -11.31 11.40
N GLY A 157 -35.37 -10.75 12.24
CA GLY A 157 -35.37 -10.96 13.69
C GLY A 157 -34.28 -10.19 14.47
N ARG A 158 -33.39 -9.46 13.80
CA ARG A 158 -32.39 -8.59 14.45
C ARG A 158 -31.94 -7.48 13.53
N ARG A 159 -31.27 -6.48 14.09
CA ARG A 159 -30.57 -5.44 13.31
C ARG A 159 -29.23 -5.96 12.78
N MET A 160 -28.78 -5.41 11.67
CA MET A 160 -27.47 -5.69 11.07
C MET A 160 -26.35 -5.17 11.98
N GLN A 161 -25.38 -6.02 12.27
CA GLN A 161 -24.21 -5.66 13.10
C GLN A 161 -23.11 -5.09 12.23
N VAL A 162 -22.87 -3.78 12.27
CA VAL A 162 -21.89 -3.09 11.42
C VAL A 162 -20.78 -2.51 12.25
N LEU A 163 -19.54 -2.93 11.97
CA LEU A 163 -18.34 -2.36 12.59
C LEU A 163 -17.79 -1.21 11.74
N PHE A 164 -17.68 -0.01 12.31
CA PHE A 164 -16.87 1.07 11.75
C PHE A 164 -15.45 0.95 12.29
N LEU A 165 -14.52 0.53 11.43
CA LEU A 165 -13.09 0.52 11.71
C LEU A 165 -12.51 1.88 11.31
N VAL A 166 -12.37 2.78 12.28
CA VAL A 166 -11.95 4.18 12.07
C VAL A 166 -10.44 4.29 12.22
N ILE A 167 -9.75 4.63 11.12
CA ILE A 167 -8.30 4.67 11.06
C ILE A 167 -7.85 6.12 10.79
N SER A 168 -7.35 6.79 11.83
CA SER A 168 -6.84 8.16 11.71
C SER A 168 -5.89 8.48 12.85
N LYS A 169 -4.60 8.72 12.55
CA LYS A 169 -3.59 9.04 13.57
C LYS A 169 -3.97 10.32 14.34
N SER A 170 -4.27 11.41 13.65
CA SER A 170 -4.64 12.69 14.26
C SER A 170 -6.08 12.75 14.79
N GLY A 171 -6.97 11.95 14.23
CA GLY A 171 -8.41 12.04 14.48
C GLY A 171 -9.09 13.32 13.96
N THR A 172 -8.36 14.14 13.20
CA THR A 172 -8.82 15.44 12.68
C THR A 172 -8.93 15.49 11.16
N THR A 173 -8.49 14.43 10.47
CA THR A 173 -8.59 14.31 9.01
C THR A 173 -10.04 14.40 8.60
N ILE A 174 -10.33 15.29 7.66
CA ILE A 174 -11.71 15.69 7.30
C ILE A 174 -12.48 14.51 6.70
N GLU A 175 -11.88 13.78 5.79
CA GLU A 175 -12.50 12.71 5.01
C GLU A 175 -13.03 11.57 5.91
N PRO A 176 -12.21 10.92 6.77
CA PRO A 176 -12.71 9.90 7.70
C PRO A 176 -13.72 10.46 8.70
N ALA A 177 -13.50 11.66 9.22
CA ALA A 177 -14.41 12.27 10.20
C ALA A 177 -15.79 12.56 9.60
N THR A 178 -15.84 13.03 8.35
CA THR A 178 -17.09 13.28 7.61
C THR A 178 -17.79 11.96 7.28
N ALA A 179 -17.06 10.96 6.83
CA ALA A 179 -17.62 9.64 6.53
C ALA A 179 -18.26 8.98 7.76
N VAL A 180 -17.59 9.02 8.93
CA VAL A 180 -18.16 8.49 10.18
C VAL A 180 -19.47 9.19 10.55
N ARG A 181 -19.50 10.54 10.48
CA ARG A 181 -20.71 11.31 10.83
C ARG A 181 -21.85 11.05 9.84
N GLY A 182 -21.54 11.05 8.53
CA GLY A 182 -22.52 10.80 7.48
C GLY A 182 -23.11 9.40 7.56
N LEU A 183 -22.28 8.37 7.65
CA LEU A 183 -22.75 6.99 7.76
C LEU A 183 -23.51 6.71 9.06
N LYS A 184 -23.09 7.29 10.19
CA LYS A 184 -23.89 7.21 11.44
C LYS A 184 -25.29 7.77 11.25
N LYS A 185 -25.40 8.95 10.64
CA LYS A 185 -26.69 9.59 10.37
C LYS A 185 -27.58 8.75 9.45
N LEU A 186 -27.00 8.13 8.42
CA LEU A 186 -27.75 7.40 7.39
C LEU A 186 -28.13 5.97 7.81
N LEU A 187 -27.35 5.34 8.73
CA LEU A 187 -27.53 3.93 9.09
C LEU A 187 -28.09 3.71 10.50
N ALA A 188 -28.26 4.78 11.32
CA ALA A 188 -28.67 4.67 12.72
C ALA A 188 -29.99 3.91 12.93
N ASP A 189 -30.93 4.03 12.00
CA ASP A 189 -32.24 3.42 12.13
C ASP A 189 -32.29 1.95 11.69
N VAL A 190 -31.30 1.50 10.91
CA VAL A 190 -31.31 0.15 10.28
C VAL A 190 -30.20 -0.77 10.79
N CYS A 191 -29.13 -0.24 11.40
CA CYS A 191 -27.99 -1.00 11.86
C CYS A 191 -27.67 -0.76 13.33
N ASP A 192 -27.09 -1.77 14.00
CA ASP A 192 -26.35 -1.60 15.24
C ASP A 192 -24.89 -1.30 14.90
N ILE A 193 -24.49 -0.07 15.16
CA ILE A 193 -23.16 0.43 14.78
C ILE A 193 -22.18 0.26 15.94
N HIS A 194 -21.16 -0.57 15.71
CA HIS A 194 -20.03 -0.74 16.60
C HIS A 194 -18.85 0.12 16.12
N LEU A 195 -18.05 0.60 17.05
CA LEU A 195 -16.85 1.37 16.77
C LEU A 195 -15.61 0.60 17.17
N MET A 196 -14.59 0.66 16.35
CA MET A 196 -13.21 0.28 16.67
C MET A 196 -12.30 1.32 16.04
N ALA A 197 -11.32 1.81 16.79
CA ALA A 197 -10.41 2.82 16.28
C ALA A 197 -8.97 2.33 16.19
N ILE A 198 -8.22 2.92 15.24
CA ILE A 198 -6.77 2.86 15.18
C ILE A 198 -6.27 4.30 15.09
N THR A 199 -5.63 4.78 16.16
CA THR A 199 -5.29 6.20 16.32
C THR A 199 -3.99 6.38 17.10
N ASP A 200 -3.55 7.61 17.26
CA ASP A 200 -2.39 7.95 18.09
C ASP A 200 -2.56 7.47 19.54
N LYS A 201 -1.45 7.18 20.20
CA LYS A 201 -1.44 6.69 21.59
C LYS A 201 -2.01 7.73 22.57
N GLU A 202 -1.63 8.99 22.43
CA GLU A 202 -1.90 10.05 23.39
C GLU A 202 -2.52 11.30 22.75
N LYS A 203 -2.21 11.55 21.47
CA LYS A 203 -2.60 12.77 20.75
C LYS A 203 -3.88 12.55 19.94
N GLY A 204 -4.56 13.66 19.64
CA GLY A 204 -5.74 13.62 18.78
C GLY A 204 -7.05 13.48 19.56
N ARG A 205 -8.15 13.34 18.79
CA ARG A 205 -9.52 13.41 19.34
C ARG A 205 -10.17 12.04 19.54
N ILE A 206 -9.63 10.99 18.94
CA ILE A 206 -10.30 9.68 18.92
C ILE A 206 -9.99 8.88 20.18
N ARG A 207 -8.76 8.91 20.70
CA ARG A 207 -8.36 8.17 21.89
C ARG A 207 -9.21 8.54 23.12
N PRO A 208 -9.36 9.82 23.51
CA PRO A 208 -10.23 10.20 24.64
C PRO A 208 -11.69 9.77 24.43
N LEU A 209 -12.19 9.84 23.19
CA LEU A 209 -13.55 9.41 22.87
C LEU A 209 -13.71 7.87 22.99
N ALA A 210 -12.68 7.11 22.63
CA ALA A 210 -12.70 5.66 22.77
C ALA A 210 -12.72 5.23 24.25
N GLU A 211 -11.96 5.92 25.10
CA GLU A 211 -11.93 5.70 26.54
C GLU A 211 -13.27 6.08 27.20
N GLU A 212 -13.81 7.26 26.86
CA GLU A 212 -15.11 7.72 27.38
C GLU A 212 -16.26 6.78 26.99
N ARG A 213 -16.27 6.28 25.75
CA ARG A 213 -17.36 5.46 25.20
C ARG A 213 -17.07 3.96 25.22
N HIS A 214 -15.95 3.55 25.80
CA HIS A 214 -15.54 2.16 25.98
C HIS A 214 -15.55 1.30 24.70
N PHE A 215 -15.09 1.82 23.56
CA PHE A 215 -14.92 1.01 22.37
C PHE A 215 -13.44 0.63 22.12
N PRO A 216 -13.17 -0.53 21.45
CA PRO A 216 -11.82 -1.00 21.23
C PRO A 216 -10.97 0.01 20.44
N CYS A 217 -9.74 0.19 20.87
CA CYS A 217 -8.83 1.14 20.27
C CYS A 217 -7.42 0.56 20.21
N PHE A 218 -6.83 0.59 18.99
CA PHE A 218 -5.45 0.19 18.72
C PHE A 218 -4.59 1.42 18.48
N THR A 219 -3.30 1.27 18.74
CA THR A 219 -2.33 2.36 18.60
C THR A 219 -1.70 2.37 17.21
N VAL A 220 -1.65 3.53 16.56
CA VAL A 220 -0.71 3.77 15.46
C VAL A 220 0.65 4.02 16.07
N PRO A 221 1.66 3.16 15.86
CA PRO A 221 2.94 3.32 16.53
C PRO A 221 3.62 4.63 16.14
N ASP A 222 4.31 5.25 17.10
CA ASP A 222 5.22 6.36 16.79
C ASP A 222 6.36 5.89 15.88
N GLY A 223 6.91 6.82 15.10
CA GLY A 223 7.97 6.49 14.14
C GLY A 223 7.51 5.70 12.91
N ILE A 224 6.18 5.49 12.74
CA ILE A 224 5.61 4.86 11.54
C ILE A 224 4.80 5.91 10.76
N GLY A 225 5.27 6.22 9.55
CA GLY A 225 4.55 7.07 8.59
C GLY A 225 3.40 6.32 7.92
N GLY A 226 2.39 7.06 7.42
CA GLY A 226 1.19 6.46 6.80
C GLY A 226 1.49 5.43 5.71
N ARG A 227 2.36 5.76 4.76
CA ARG A 227 2.75 4.87 3.65
C ARG A 227 3.58 3.64 4.06
N PHE A 228 4.18 3.66 5.26
CA PHE A 228 4.91 2.54 5.86
C PHE A 228 4.06 1.74 6.85
N SER A 229 2.76 2.00 6.98
CA SER A 229 1.95 1.48 8.08
C SER A 229 1.30 0.11 7.82
N ILE A 230 1.44 -0.48 6.63
CA ILE A 230 0.73 -1.73 6.29
C ILE A 230 1.09 -2.92 7.20
N PHE A 231 2.29 -2.95 7.75
CA PHE A 231 2.73 -3.98 8.70
C PHE A 231 2.47 -3.60 10.18
N SER A 232 1.77 -2.49 10.42
CA SER A 232 1.36 -2.06 11.76
C SER A 232 -0.10 -2.42 12.05
N GLN A 233 -0.59 -2.08 13.22
CA GLN A 233 -1.99 -2.22 13.61
C GLN A 233 -2.95 -1.62 12.57
N VAL A 234 -2.52 -0.63 11.79
CA VAL A 234 -3.32 0.02 10.72
C VAL A 234 -3.92 -0.99 9.75
N SER A 235 -3.13 -1.95 9.29
CA SER A 235 -3.62 -2.97 8.36
C SER A 235 -3.73 -4.37 8.99
N LEU A 236 -2.98 -4.67 10.05
CA LEU A 236 -3.09 -5.98 10.71
C LEU A 236 -4.43 -6.18 11.42
N VAL A 237 -5.05 -5.12 11.94
CA VAL A 237 -6.42 -5.16 12.49
C VAL A 237 -7.41 -5.49 11.38
N PHE A 238 -7.34 -4.82 10.22
CA PHE A 238 -8.16 -5.12 9.06
C PHE A 238 -7.95 -6.56 8.57
N ALA A 239 -6.68 -6.96 8.41
CA ALA A 239 -6.31 -8.31 7.98
C ALA A 239 -6.89 -9.39 8.91
N SER A 240 -6.77 -9.20 10.23
CA SER A 240 -7.34 -10.12 11.21
C SER A 240 -8.88 -10.19 11.12
N LEU A 241 -9.57 -9.06 10.94
CA LEU A 241 -11.01 -9.01 10.72
C LEU A 241 -11.42 -9.71 9.43
N ALA A 242 -10.57 -9.70 8.40
CA ALA A 242 -10.78 -10.38 7.12
C ALA A 242 -10.34 -11.85 7.11
N GLY A 243 -9.82 -12.37 8.23
CA GLY A 243 -9.35 -13.75 8.35
C GLY A 243 -8.00 -14.02 7.67
N ILE A 244 -7.29 -12.99 7.26
CA ILE A 244 -5.96 -13.08 6.64
C ILE A 244 -4.93 -13.47 7.70
N ASP A 245 -4.00 -14.36 7.34
CA ASP A 245 -2.93 -14.82 8.21
C ASP A 245 -1.86 -13.73 8.38
N ILE A 246 -1.97 -12.95 9.47
CA ILE A 246 -1.06 -11.85 9.78
C ILE A 246 0.34 -12.34 10.21
N GLU A 247 0.44 -13.52 10.81
CA GLU A 247 1.74 -14.09 11.18
C GLU A 247 2.54 -14.46 9.93
N SER A 248 1.88 -15.11 8.97
CA SER A 248 2.47 -15.45 7.68
C SER A 248 2.87 -14.19 6.91
N PHE A 249 2.02 -13.15 6.91
CA PHE A 249 2.33 -11.85 6.29
C PHE A 249 3.58 -11.19 6.87
N LEU A 250 3.71 -11.18 8.19
CA LEU A 250 4.91 -10.64 8.86
C LEU A 250 6.15 -11.51 8.67
N LYS A 251 6.00 -12.85 8.59
CA LYS A 251 7.14 -13.76 8.30
C LYS A 251 7.74 -13.50 6.92
N GLY A 252 6.92 -13.20 5.91
CA GLY A 252 7.42 -12.79 4.59
C GLY A 252 8.25 -11.51 4.67
N ALA A 253 7.77 -10.51 5.40
CA ALA A 253 8.53 -9.27 5.66
C ALA A 253 9.83 -9.53 6.43
N GLN A 254 9.83 -10.44 7.44
CA GLN A 254 11.04 -10.83 8.19
C GLN A 254 12.10 -11.45 7.28
N MET A 255 11.71 -12.38 6.41
CA MET A 255 12.63 -13.01 5.46
C MET A 255 13.37 -11.95 4.62
N VAL A 256 12.66 -10.96 4.12
CA VAL A 256 13.25 -9.89 3.30
C VAL A 256 14.12 -8.97 4.15
N GLU A 257 13.66 -8.59 5.36
CA GLU A 257 14.46 -7.77 6.28
C GLU A 257 15.79 -8.44 6.62
N GLU A 258 15.78 -9.75 6.89
CA GLU A 258 16.98 -10.51 7.23
C GLU A 258 17.92 -10.67 6.02
N THR A 259 17.39 -10.96 4.84
CA THR A 259 18.20 -11.11 3.61
C THR A 259 18.82 -9.77 3.17
N CYS A 260 18.09 -8.66 3.34
CA CYS A 260 18.54 -7.34 2.89
C CYS A 260 19.25 -6.51 3.99
N ARG A 261 19.86 -7.18 4.99
CA ARG A 261 20.66 -6.50 6.03
C ARG A 261 22.09 -6.20 5.63
N SER A 262 22.65 -6.97 4.71
CA SER A 262 24.04 -6.77 4.26
C SER A 262 24.23 -5.37 3.68
N GLU A 263 25.35 -4.75 3.99
CA GLU A 263 25.79 -3.49 3.37
C GLU A 263 26.46 -3.73 2.01
N GLU A 264 26.76 -4.99 1.67
CA GLU A 264 27.34 -5.37 0.38
C GLU A 264 26.26 -5.47 -0.68
N ILE A 265 26.42 -4.73 -1.78
CA ILE A 265 25.42 -4.61 -2.84
C ILE A 265 25.07 -5.95 -3.50
N ASN A 266 26.03 -6.85 -3.62
CA ASN A 266 25.85 -8.17 -4.25
C ASN A 266 25.07 -9.16 -3.35
N GLU A 267 24.95 -8.86 -2.06
CA GLU A 267 24.23 -9.66 -1.07
C GLU A 267 22.88 -9.06 -0.70
N ASN A 268 22.58 -7.85 -1.18
CA ASN A 268 21.39 -7.10 -0.81
C ASN A 268 20.57 -6.71 -2.04
N PRO A 269 19.58 -7.54 -2.42
CA PRO A 269 18.76 -7.29 -3.59
C PRO A 269 17.99 -5.96 -3.58
N ALA A 270 17.55 -5.49 -2.40
CA ALA A 270 16.84 -4.21 -2.27
C ALA A 270 17.80 -3.02 -2.50
N LEU A 271 19.02 -3.10 -1.98
CA LEU A 271 20.06 -2.09 -2.21
C LEU A 271 20.47 -2.05 -3.69
N LEU A 272 20.63 -3.22 -4.33
CA LEU A 272 21.00 -3.28 -5.75
C LEU A 272 19.90 -2.71 -6.64
N LEU A 273 18.64 -3.08 -6.42
CA LEU A 273 17.54 -2.50 -7.21
C LEU A 273 17.43 -0.99 -7.00
N ALA A 274 17.57 -0.51 -5.78
CA ALA A 274 17.59 0.93 -5.46
C ALA A 274 18.74 1.66 -6.17
N ALA A 275 19.94 1.08 -6.18
CA ALA A 275 21.09 1.63 -6.89
C ALA A 275 20.86 1.74 -8.39
N LEU A 276 20.33 0.69 -9.01
CA LEU A 276 20.03 0.68 -10.44
C LEU A 276 18.97 1.74 -10.81
N LYS A 277 17.93 1.90 -9.99
CA LYS A 277 16.89 2.92 -10.19
C LYS A 277 17.44 4.34 -10.01
N TYR A 278 18.27 4.54 -9.00
CA TYR A 278 18.96 5.80 -8.75
C TYR A 278 19.85 6.19 -9.94
N ILE A 279 20.69 5.27 -10.42
CA ILE A 279 21.58 5.50 -11.57
C ILE A 279 20.78 5.75 -12.85
N ALA A 280 19.72 4.97 -13.07
CA ALA A 280 18.82 5.17 -14.22
C ALA A 280 18.22 6.59 -14.23
N THR A 281 17.90 7.14 -13.08
CA THR A 281 17.42 8.52 -12.94
C THR A 281 18.51 9.53 -13.22
N LYS A 282 19.72 9.33 -12.69
CA LYS A 282 20.83 10.31 -12.80
C LYS A 282 21.48 10.33 -14.19
N GLU A 283 21.72 9.15 -14.78
CA GLU A 283 22.51 9.03 -16.00
C GLU A 283 21.68 8.82 -17.26
N TYR A 284 20.47 8.23 -17.12
CA TYR A 284 19.67 7.80 -18.27
C TYR A 284 18.36 8.59 -18.42
N GLY A 285 18.16 9.63 -17.63
CA GLY A 285 17.01 10.54 -17.76
C GLY A 285 15.66 9.91 -17.43
N ILE A 286 15.62 8.89 -16.57
CA ILE A 286 14.38 8.28 -16.11
C ILE A 286 13.67 9.25 -15.14
N THR A 287 12.48 9.71 -15.54
CA THR A 287 11.66 10.66 -14.79
C THR A 287 10.28 10.10 -14.41
N ALA A 288 9.95 8.91 -14.88
CA ALA A 288 8.72 8.21 -14.54
C ALA A 288 9.00 6.75 -14.19
N GLU A 289 8.20 6.20 -13.30
CA GLU A 289 8.29 4.80 -12.88
C GLU A 289 6.92 4.16 -12.93
N VAL A 290 6.80 3.14 -13.77
CA VAL A 290 5.57 2.38 -13.99
C VAL A 290 5.65 1.10 -13.16
N ILE A 291 4.65 0.87 -12.32
CA ILE A 291 4.43 -0.42 -11.67
C ILE A 291 3.30 -1.14 -12.39
N MET A 292 3.58 -2.30 -12.96
CA MET A 292 2.65 -3.04 -13.81
C MET A 292 2.52 -4.51 -13.38
N PRO A 293 1.73 -4.78 -12.33
CA PRO A 293 1.40 -6.14 -11.95
C PRO A 293 0.51 -6.82 -12.99
N TYR A 294 0.75 -8.11 -13.23
CA TYR A 294 -0.06 -8.96 -14.10
C TYR A 294 -1.02 -9.80 -13.26
N GLY A 295 -2.28 -9.39 -13.27
CA GLY A 295 -3.38 -10.00 -12.54
C GLY A 295 -4.29 -8.97 -11.86
N ASP A 296 -5.60 -9.13 -12.02
CA ASP A 296 -6.60 -8.17 -11.53
C ASP A 296 -6.58 -7.99 -10.01
N LYS A 297 -6.28 -9.05 -9.26
CA LYS A 297 -6.16 -8.99 -7.79
C LYS A 297 -5.02 -8.08 -7.31
N LEU A 298 -4.03 -7.83 -8.15
CA LEU A 298 -2.89 -6.95 -7.86
C LEU A 298 -3.13 -5.48 -8.28
N ARG A 299 -4.31 -5.12 -8.79
CA ARG A 299 -4.61 -3.79 -9.33
C ARG A 299 -4.33 -2.66 -8.32
N SER A 300 -4.83 -2.77 -7.10
CA SER A 300 -4.64 -1.76 -6.06
C SER A 300 -3.21 -1.69 -5.53
N PHE A 301 -2.40 -2.73 -5.74
CA PHE A 301 -0.98 -2.72 -5.43
C PHE A 301 -0.24 -1.57 -6.13
N GLY A 302 -0.60 -1.28 -7.38
CA GLY A 302 -0.03 -0.16 -8.12
C GLY A 302 -0.26 1.20 -7.44
N TRP A 303 -1.45 1.44 -6.90
CA TRP A 303 -1.77 2.69 -6.17
C TRP A 303 -1.06 2.78 -4.83
N TRP A 304 -0.95 1.67 -4.10
CA TRP A 304 -0.16 1.61 -2.88
C TRP A 304 1.31 1.94 -3.14
N TYR A 305 1.89 1.35 -4.19
CA TYR A 305 3.28 1.64 -4.57
C TYR A 305 3.46 3.09 -5.03
N ALA A 306 2.50 3.64 -5.76
CA ALA A 306 2.53 5.03 -6.20
C ALA A 306 2.59 6.01 -5.02
N GLN A 307 1.86 5.75 -3.93
CA GLN A 307 1.98 6.53 -2.70
C GLN A 307 3.36 6.35 -2.06
N LEU A 308 3.83 5.11 -1.97
CA LEU A 308 5.14 4.81 -1.37
C LEU A 308 6.27 5.55 -2.10
N LEU A 309 6.30 5.49 -3.43
CA LEU A 309 7.30 6.18 -4.26
C LEU A 309 7.14 7.70 -4.20
N GLY A 310 5.94 8.21 -4.47
CA GLY A 310 5.70 9.64 -4.61
C GLY A 310 5.94 10.43 -3.33
N GLU A 311 5.40 9.98 -2.20
CA GLU A 311 5.58 10.67 -0.92
C GLU A 311 7.00 10.50 -0.35
N SER A 312 7.71 9.40 -0.65
CA SER A 312 9.04 9.16 -0.11
C SER A 312 10.12 9.91 -0.88
N LEU A 313 10.07 9.92 -2.21
CA LEU A 313 11.13 10.47 -3.05
C LEU A 313 10.80 11.84 -3.64
N GLY A 314 9.51 12.23 -3.71
CA GLY A 314 9.08 13.55 -4.18
C GLY A 314 9.40 14.63 -3.16
N LYS A 315 10.62 15.19 -3.22
CA LYS A 315 11.13 16.18 -2.26
C LYS A 315 11.67 17.43 -2.95
N LYS A 316 11.29 18.58 -2.40
CA LYS A 316 11.82 19.87 -2.85
C LYS A 316 13.27 20.10 -2.39
N TYR A 317 13.58 19.66 -1.18
CA TYR A 317 14.88 19.91 -0.55
C TYR A 317 15.61 18.59 -0.28
N ASP A 318 16.96 18.64 -0.41
CA ASP A 318 17.82 17.59 0.12
C ASP A 318 18.06 17.76 1.64
N MET A 319 18.82 16.84 2.24
CA MET A 319 19.16 16.89 3.67
C MET A 319 20.03 18.08 4.09
N GLN A 320 20.64 18.79 3.15
CA GLN A 320 21.39 20.02 3.39
C GLN A 320 20.57 21.29 3.16
N GLY A 321 19.30 21.15 2.74
CA GLY A 321 18.41 22.27 2.44
C GLY A 321 18.57 22.86 1.03
N ASN A 322 19.33 22.22 0.15
CA ASN A 322 19.43 22.62 -1.25
C ASN A 322 18.14 22.26 -1.99
N VAL A 323 17.74 23.14 -2.93
CA VAL A 323 16.56 22.88 -3.79
C VAL A 323 16.93 21.87 -4.88
N VAL A 324 16.32 20.69 -4.84
CA VAL A 324 16.62 19.57 -5.76
C VAL A 324 15.43 19.16 -6.62
N TYR A 325 14.19 19.39 -6.17
CA TYR A 325 12.95 18.91 -6.82
C TYR A 325 13.06 17.43 -7.23
N ASN A 326 13.47 16.60 -6.28
CA ASN A 326 13.67 15.17 -6.49
C ASN A 326 12.35 14.42 -6.69
N GLY A 327 12.41 13.26 -7.36
CA GLY A 327 11.33 12.30 -7.51
C GLY A 327 11.07 11.89 -8.95
N ARG A 328 10.39 10.77 -9.11
CA ARG A 328 9.83 10.27 -10.37
C ARG A 328 8.32 10.27 -10.32
N ILE A 329 7.69 10.43 -11.47
CA ILE A 329 6.23 10.34 -11.60
C ILE A 329 5.82 8.87 -11.46
N PRO A 330 5.07 8.46 -10.42
CA PRO A 330 4.58 7.11 -10.33
C PRO A 330 3.39 6.88 -11.26
N VAL A 331 3.41 5.76 -11.98
CA VAL A 331 2.30 5.33 -12.85
C VAL A 331 1.85 3.95 -12.40
N ALA A 332 0.63 3.86 -11.87
CA ALA A 332 -0.01 2.60 -11.55
C ALA A 332 -0.72 2.04 -12.79
N SER A 333 -0.42 0.81 -13.15
CA SER A 333 -1.05 0.11 -14.27
C SER A 333 -1.28 -1.36 -13.93
N VAL A 334 -1.99 -2.10 -14.78
CA VAL A 334 -2.23 -3.54 -14.61
C VAL A 334 -2.21 -4.25 -15.98
N GLY A 335 -1.41 -5.29 -16.10
CA GLY A 335 -1.46 -6.22 -17.23
C GLY A 335 -2.61 -7.23 -17.06
N THR A 336 -3.31 -7.58 -18.13
CA THR A 336 -3.15 -7.14 -19.53
C THR A 336 -3.93 -5.85 -19.87
N THR A 337 -4.81 -5.40 -19.01
CA THR A 337 -5.73 -4.27 -19.27
C THR A 337 -5.00 -3.06 -19.85
N ASP A 338 -3.93 -2.61 -19.21
CA ASP A 338 -3.20 -1.41 -19.61
C ASP A 338 -2.19 -1.64 -20.74
N MET A 339 -2.08 -2.86 -21.25
CA MET A 339 -1.46 -3.09 -22.55
C MET A 339 -2.29 -2.46 -23.68
N HIS A 340 -3.61 -2.30 -23.48
CA HIS A 340 -4.54 -1.68 -24.42
C HIS A 340 -4.78 -0.19 -24.17
N SER A 341 -4.06 0.43 -23.23
CA SER A 341 -4.16 1.86 -22.92
C SER A 341 -2.80 2.56 -22.92
N LEU A 342 -1.79 2.00 -22.25
CA LEU A 342 -0.52 2.66 -21.98
C LEU A 342 0.67 2.12 -22.81
N THR A 343 0.60 0.89 -23.34
CA THR A 343 1.76 0.26 -24.01
C THR A 343 2.21 1.05 -25.23
N GLN A 344 1.31 1.67 -26.00
CA GLN A 344 1.69 2.53 -27.13
C GLN A 344 2.66 3.64 -26.68
N GLU A 345 2.35 4.31 -25.58
CA GLU A 345 3.19 5.37 -25.00
C GLU A 345 4.48 4.80 -24.39
N HIS A 346 4.41 3.65 -23.75
CA HIS A 346 5.60 2.96 -23.24
C HIS A 346 6.54 2.56 -24.35
N GLN A 347 6.01 2.08 -25.49
CA GLN A 347 6.78 1.56 -26.61
C GLN A 347 7.36 2.67 -27.50
N GLN A 348 6.57 3.68 -27.87
CA GLN A 348 6.93 4.69 -28.84
C GLN A 348 7.06 6.11 -28.28
N GLY A 349 6.61 6.37 -27.03
CA GLY A 349 6.76 7.65 -26.37
C GLY A 349 8.20 7.94 -25.92
N LYS A 350 8.38 8.94 -25.05
CA LYS A 350 9.72 9.31 -24.53
C LYS A 350 10.39 8.15 -23.78
N LYS A 351 11.71 7.98 -23.99
CA LYS A 351 12.54 6.99 -23.28
C LYS A 351 12.93 7.48 -21.88
N ASN A 352 11.96 7.83 -21.06
CA ASN A 352 12.17 8.40 -19.73
C ASN A 352 11.46 7.61 -18.63
N LYS A 353 11.08 6.35 -18.89
CA LYS A 353 10.36 5.49 -17.97
C LYS A 353 11.13 4.23 -17.64
N LEU A 354 11.07 3.84 -16.39
CA LEU A 354 11.39 2.51 -15.90
C LEU A 354 10.09 1.74 -15.64
N ILE A 355 9.98 0.52 -16.17
CA ILE A 355 8.78 -0.31 -16.00
C ILE A 355 9.13 -1.50 -15.11
N GLN A 356 8.40 -1.64 -14.00
CA GLN A 356 8.51 -2.78 -13.10
C GLN A 356 7.33 -3.73 -13.32
N PHE A 357 7.58 -4.87 -13.90
CA PHE A 357 6.60 -5.95 -14.06
C PHE A 357 6.53 -6.77 -12.77
N ILE A 358 5.31 -7.05 -12.30
CA ILE A 358 5.07 -7.93 -11.15
C ILE A 358 4.25 -9.13 -11.63
N SER A 359 4.63 -10.35 -11.23
CA SER A 359 3.85 -11.55 -11.53
C SER A 359 3.83 -12.54 -10.36
N VAL A 360 2.89 -13.47 -10.44
CA VAL A 360 2.77 -14.63 -9.55
C VAL A 360 3.01 -15.88 -10.38
N GLU A 361 3.92 -16.76 -9.95
CA GLU A 361 4.28 -17.95 -10.70
C GLU A 361 3.19 -19.02 -10.63
N HIS A 362 2.66 -19.25 -9.44
CA HIS A 362 1.60 -20.23 -9.19
C HIS A 362 0.34 -19.52 -8.66
N LEU A 363 -0.64 -19.35 -9.56
CA LEU A 363 -1.93 -18.78 -9.20
C LEU A 363 -2.77 -19.78 -8.40
N PRO A 364 -3.61 -19.33 -7.45
CA PRO A 364 -4.42 -20.22 -6.60
C PRO A 364 -5.50 -20.98 -7.37
N SER A 365 -5.81 -20.56 -8.59
CA SER A 365 -6.71 -21.25 -9.50
C SER A 365 -6.33 -20.95 -10.95
N ASP A 366 -6.65 -21.86 -11.86
CA ASP A 366 -6.42 -21.70 -13.29
C ASP A 366 -7.57 -22.30 -14.08
N LEU A 367 -7.72 -21.83 -15.31
CA LEU A 367 -8.72 -22.30 -16.26
C LEU A 367 -8.07 -22.47 -17.62
N SER A 368 -8.18 -23.66 -18.21
CA SER A 368 -7.76 -23.90 -19.58
C SER A 368 -8.91 -23.61 -20.56
N VAL A 369 -8.61 -22.86 -21.61
CA VAL A 369 -9.56 -22.50 -22.67
C VAL A 369 -9.02 -22.90 -24.03
N LEU A 370 -9.90 -23.13 -25.00
CA LEU A 370 -9.49 -23.36 -26.37
C LEU A 370 -8.91 -22.06 -26.95
N CYS A 371 -7.69 -22.14 -27.43
CA CYS A 371 -7.02 -21.05 -28.12
C CYS A 371 -6.70 -21.46 -29.55
N ASP A 372 -6.89 -20.57 -30.51
CA ASP A 372 -6.54 -20.76 -31.93
C ASP A 372 -5.57 -19.65 -32.35
N GLU A 373 -4.34 -20.03 -32.65
CA GLU A 373 -3.28 -19.12 -33.10
C GLU A 373 -2.75 -19.55 -34.45
N LYS A 374 -3.07 -18.76 -35.49
CA LYS A 374 -2.60 -18.97 -36.87
C LYS A 374 -2.85 -20.39 -37.37
N GLY A 375 -4.03 -20.95 -37.07
CA GLY A 375 -4.44 -22.29 -37.55
C GLY A 375 -3.93 -23.44 -36.66
N VAL A 376 -3.36 -23.14 -35.52
CA VAL A 376 -2.99 -24.13 -34.49
C VAL A 376 -3.92 -23.96 -33.30
N SER A 377 -4.81 -24.95 -33.09
CA SER A 377 -5.78 -24.92 -31.97
C SER A 377 -5.38 -25.88 -30.87
N GLY A 378 -5.54 -25.45 -29.62
CA GLY A 378 -5.27 -26.28 -28.44
C GLY A 378 -5.76 -25.68 -27.13
N MET A 379 -5.85 -26.52 -26.12
CA MET A 379 -6.20 -26.07 -24.75
C MET A 379 -4.99 -25.38 -24.13
N VAL A 380 -5.18 -24.13 -23.67
CA VAL A 380 -4.12 -23.33 -23.05
C VAL A 380 -4.62 -22.81 -21.69
N PRO A 381 -3.83 -22.99 -20.60
CA PRO A 381 -4.13 -22.39 -19.32
C PRO A 381 -4.10 -20.85 -19.40
N MET A 382 -5.08 -20.19 -18.77
CA MET A 382 -5.12 -18.72 -18.77
C MET A 382 -3.92 -18.10 -18.04
N SER A 383 -3.37 -18.76 -17.03
CA SER A 383 -2.11 -18.36 -16.36
C SER A 383 -0.95 -18.29 -17.37
N ARG A 384 -0.89 -19.26 -18.29
CA ARG A 384 0.12 -19.30 -19.37
C ARG A 384 -0.07 -18.15 -20.36
N MET A 385 -1.32 -17.80 -20.68
CA MET A 385 -1.63 -16.66 -21.56
C MET A 385 -1.20 -15.33 -20.89
N LEU A 386 -1.49 -15.18 -19.60
CA LEU A 386 -1.13 -14.00 -18.81
C LEU A 386 0.39 -13.80 -18.77
N ASP A 387 1.15 -14.87 -18.48
CA ASP A 387 2.61 -14.82 -18.48
C ASP A 387 3.19 -14.60 -19.89
N ALA A 388 2.60 -15.18 -20.94
CA ALA A 388 3.01 -14.93 -22.30
C ALA A 388 2.81 -13.46 -22.71
N ALA A 389 1.70 -12.84 -22.31
CA ALA A 389 1.43 -11.43 -22.54
C ALA A 389 2.44 -10.53 -21.82
N ARG A 390 2.77 -10.85 -20.56
CA ARG A 390 3.82 -10.14 -19.82
C ARG A 390 5.17 -10.22 -20.52
N ARG A 391 5.62 -11.43 -20.85
CA ARG A 391 6.92 -11.63 -21.53
C ARG A 391 6.98 -10.95 -22.88
N ALA A 392 5.91 -11.01 -23.67
CA ALA A 392 5.84 -10.34 -24.96
C ALA A 392 5.95 -8.81 -24.80
N ASN A 393 5.28 -8.22 -23.80
CA ASN A 393 5.39 -6.79 -23.51
C ASN A 393 6.80 -6.41 -23.04
N GLU A 394 7.39 -7.19 -22.14
CA GLU A 394 8.75 -6.99 -21.63
C GLU A 394 9.79 -7.06 -22.76
N GLU A 395 9.71 -8.09 -23.61
CA GLU A 395 10.64 -8.28 -24.72
C GLU A 395 10.50 -7.19 -25.80
N ALA A 396 9.26 -6.82 -26.16
CA ALA A 396 9.01 -5.75 -27.12
C ALA A 396 9.58 -4.41 -26.63
N LEU A 397 9.43 -4.09 -25.35
CA LEU A 397 10.00 -2.89 -24.74
C LEU A 397 11.53 -2.92 -24.70
N ALA A 398 12.11 -4.07 -24.37
CA ALA A 398 13.56 -4.27 -24.35
C ALA A 398 14.19 -4.11 -25.75
N ASN A 399 13.53 -4.62 -26.80
CA ASN A 399 13.97 -4.47 -28.19
C ASN A 399 14.04 -3.00 -28.63
N GLU A 400 13.18 -2.14 -28.07
CA GLU A 400 13.21 -0.68 -28.26
C GLU A 400 14.14 0.05 -27.28
N GLY A 401 14.90 -0.68 -26.48
CA GLY A 401 15.83 -0.11 -25.53
C GLY A 401 15.14 0.60 -24.36
N ARG A 402 14.00 0.08 -23.90
CA ARG A 402 13.28 0.57 -22.72
C ARG A 402 13.75 -0.19 -21.49
N MET A 403 14.02 0.54 -20.42
CA MET A 403 14.44 -0.06 -19.16
C MET A 403 13.26 -0.71 -18.46
N SER A 404 13.43 -1.96 -18.06
CA SER A 404 12.46 -2.67 -17.25
C SER A 404 13.13 -3.67 -16.31
N CYS A 405 12.43 -4.03 -15.24
CA CYS A 405 12.75 -5.18 -14.40
C CYS A 405 11.49 -6.02 -14.18
N HIS A 406 11.67 -7.28 -13.82
CA HIS A 406 10.58 -8.18 -13.50
C HIS A 406 10.77 -8.73 -12.08
N ILE A 407 9.74 -8.63 -11.27
CA ILE A 407 9.71 -9.16 -9.91
C ILE A 407 8.59 -10.19 -9.86
N SER A 408 8.92 -11.45 -9.55
CA SER A 408 7.92 -12.51 -9.37
C SER A 408 7.93 -13.03 -7.94
N ILE A 409 6.74 -13.39 -7.47
CA ILE A 409 6.53 -14.16 -6.25
C ILE A 409 6.07 -15.55 -6.62
N SER A 410 6.46 -16.58 -5.84
CA SER A 410 6.13 -17.96 -6.16
C SER A 410 4.62 -18.23 -6.05
N GLU A 411 3.95 -17.69 -5.04
CA GLU A 411 2.52 -17.90 -4.80
C GLU A 411 1.81 -16.62 -4.32
N LEU A 412 0.48 -16.57 -4.47
CA LEU A 412 -0.36 -15.48 -3.97
C LEU A 412 -0.82 -15.79 -2.53
N THR A 413 0.09 -15.75 -1.56
CA THR A 413 -0.20 -15.96 -0.14
C THR A 413 0.16 -14.74 0.70
N PRO A 414 -0.32 -14.63 1.95
CA PRO A 414 0.08 -13.54 2.85
C PRO A 414 1.60 -13.44 3.02
N PHE A 415 2.31 -14.56 3.09
CA PHE A 415 3.77 -14.59 3.18
C PHE A 415 4.45 -13.87 2.00
N HIS A 416 4.08 -14.24 0.76
CA HIS A 416 4.69 -13.68 -0.44
C HIS A 416 4.36 -12.21 -0.65
N ILE A 417 3.14 -11.81 -0.32
CA ILE A 417 2.73 -10.40 -0.38
C ILE A 417 3.46 -9.59 0.70
N GLY A 418 3.63 -10.14 1.90
CA GLY A 418 4.45 -9.54 2.94
C GLY A 418 5.90 -9.33 2.49
N ALA A 419 6.50 -10.34 1.86
CA ALA A 419 7.83 -10.26 1.30
C ALA A 419 7.92 -9.17 0.20
N LEU A 420 7.01 -9.19 -0.77
CA LEU A 420 7.00 -8.23 -1.88
C LEU A 420 6.85 -6.78 -1.39
N MET A 421 5.91 -6.52 -0.49
CA MET A 421 5.66 -5.16 0.01
C MET A 421 6.81 -4.63 0.86
N TYR A 422 7.41 -5.48 1.69
CA TYR A 422 8.54 -5.08 2.50
C TYR A 422 9.83 -4.89 1.68
N PHE A 423 10.01 -5.65 0.62
CA PHE A 423 11.08 -5.45 -0.35
C PHE A 423 11.02 -4.02 -0.94
N PHE A 424 9.84 -3.53 -1.29
CA PHE A 424 9.68 -2.16 -1.77
C PHE A 424 9.92 -1.12 -0.67
N PHE A 425 9.59 -1.39 0.59
CA PHE A 425 9.94 -0.50 1.69
C PHE A 425 11.45 -0.26 1.76
N LEU A 426 12.23 -1.35 1.72
CA LEU A 426 13.69 -1.27 1.77
C LEU A 426 14.26 -0.61 0.51
N THR A 427 13.77 -0.98 -0.68
CA THR A 427 14.20 -0.38 -1.94
C THR A 427 14.03 1.14 -1.92
N ILE A 428 12.88 1.64 -1.50
CA ILE A 428 12.60 3.08 -1.41
C ILE A 428 13.41 3.75 -0.29
N ALA A 429 13.63 3.09 0.83
CA ALA A 429 14.47 3.64 1.91
C ALA A 429 15.94 3.81 1.45
N TYR A 430 16.51 2.80 0.79
CA TYR A 430 17.86 2.89 0.20
C TYR A 430 17.95 3.97 -0.87
N GLU A 431 16.96 4.05 -1.74
CA GLU A 431 16.93 5.05 -2.81
C GLU A 431 16.86 6.48 -2.23
N GLY A 432 16.02 6.73 -1.21
CA GLY A 432 15.96 8.02 -0.52
C GLY A 432 17.28 8.41 0.12
N ALA A 433 18.01 7.46 0.69
CA ALA A 433 19.35 7.70 1.22
C ALA A 433 20.38 8.02 0.12
N MET A 434 20.31 7.37 -1.05
CA MET A 434 21.16 7.71 -2.21
C MET A 434 20.84 9.09 -2.76
N GLU A 435 19.57 9.44 -2.88
CA GLU A 435 19.08 10.74 -3.32
C GLU A 435 19.35 11.87 -2.30
N ASN A 436 19.81 11.49 -1.10
CA ASN A 436 20.05 12.39 0.02
C ASN A 436 18.82 13.21 0.45
N VAL A 437 17.65 12.57 0.45
CA VAL A 437 16.36 13.15 0.87
C VAL A 437 15.77 12.39 2.06
N ASN A 438 14.92 13.05 2.85
CA ASN A 438 14.17 12.36 3.90
C ASN A 438 13.00 11.57 3.29
N ALA A 439 13.17 10.26 3.16
CA ALA A 439 12.14 9.38 2.62
C ALA A 439 10.95 9.16 3.59
N PHE A 440 11.01 9.66 4.83
CA PHE A 440 10.06 9.30 5.90
C PHE A 440 9.11 10.43 6.29
N ASP A 441 9.35 11.67 5.86
CA ASP A 441 8.47 12.83 6.02
C ASP A 441 7.61 13.12 4.77
N GLN A 442 6.69 14.07 4.85
CA GLN A 442 5.86 14.55 3.73
C GLN A 442 5.45 16.02 3.91
N PRO A 443 6.38 16.98 3.90
CA PRO A 443 6.07 18.40 4.17
C PRO A 443 5.13 19.02 3.12
N GLY A 444 5.15 18.53 1.87
CA GLY A 444 4.39 19.10 0.76
C GLY A 444 2.86 19.05 0.89
N VAL A 445 2.31 18.22 1.79
CA VAL A 445 0.85 18.11 1.98
C VAL A 445 0.30 19.08 3.03
N GLU A 446 1.15 19.77 3.79
CA GLU A 446 0.69 20.63 4.90
C GLU A 446 0.02 21.93 4.42
N ASP A 447 0.47 22.50 3.33
CA ASP A 447 -0.10 23.74 2.79
C ASP A 447 -1.53 23.53 2.25
N ASN A 448 -1.78 22.40 1.58
CA ASN A 448 -3.12 22.03 1.13
C ASN A 448 -4.10 21.91 2.31
N LYS A 449 -3.69 21.30 3.41
CA LYS A 449 -4.53 21.17 4.62
C LYS A 449 -4.87 22.52 5.22
N LYS A 450 -3.89 23.45 5.32
CA LYS A 450 -4.14 24.79 5.86
C LYS A 450 -5.18 25.54 5.02
N ILE A 451 -5.01 25.54 3.69
CA ILE A 451 -5.93 26.23 2.75
C ILE A 451 -7.34 25.65 2.86
N LEU A 452 -7.46 24.31 2.86
CA LEU A 452 -8.75 23.61 3.00
C LEU A 452 -9.48 23.99 4.31
N HIS A 453 -8.76 23.93 5.44
CA HIS A 453 -9.35 24.27 6.73
C HIS A 453 -9.78 25.73 6.82
N GLU A 454 -9.01 26.66 6.25
CA GLU A 454 -9.36 28.07 6.20
C GLU A 454 -10.63 28.33 5.36
N ASP A 455 -10.73 27.71 4.19
CA ASP A 455 -11.91 27.85 3.31
C ASP A 455 -13.19 27.31 3.98
N LEU A 456 -13.11 26.11 4.55
CA LEU A 456 -14.24 25.52 5.28
C LEU A 456 -14.66 26.38 6.48
N ARG A 457 -13.71 26.97 7.20
CA ARG A 457 -14.02 27.89 8.31
C ARG A 457 -14.78 29.11 7.82
N LYS A 458 -14.33 29.74 6.72
CA LYS A 458 -15.01 30.89 6.11
C LYS A 458 -16.44 30.54 5.69
N TYR A 459 -16.62 29.37 5.09
CA TYR A 459 -17.95 28.88 4.69
C TYR A 459 -18.90 28.70 5.90
N ILE A 460 -18.42 28.08 6.98
CA ILE A 460 -19.21 27.85 8.20
C ILE A 460 -19.62 29.17 8.84
N VAL A 461 -18.69 30.12 8.99
CA VAL A 461 -18.97 31.43 9.60
C VAL A 461 -20.03 32.18 8.78
N ARG A 462 -19.88 32.28 7.44
CA ARG A 462 -20.85 32.94 6.56
C ARG A 462 -22.27 32.36 6.67
N ASN A 463 -22.38 31.03 6.77
CA ASN A 463 -23.68 30.37 6.90
C ASN A 463 -24.32 30.58 8.28
N GLN A 464 -23.50 30.69 9.35
CA GLN A 464 -24.02 31.05 10.67
C GLN A 464 -24.53 32.50 10.70
N GLU A 465 -23.80 33.43 10.10
CA GLU A 465 -24.25 34.86 9.98
C GLU A 465 -25.52 34.96 9.16
N ASN A 466 -25.64 34.25 8.03
CA ASN A 466 -26.86 34.23 7.23
C ASN A 466 -28.06 33.61 7.99
N ALA A 467 -27.84 32.58 8.79
CA ALA A 467 -28.88 31.98 9.61
C ALA A 467 -29.37 32.91 10.76
N ILE A 468 -28.47 33.74 11.31
CA ILE A 468 -28.80 34.73 12.34
C ILE A 468 -29.54 35.91 11.71
N SER A 469 -29.23 36.31 10.45
CA SER A 469 -29.85 37.41 9.77
C SER A 469 -31.28 37.09 9.22
N LEU A 470 -31.67 35.82 9.23
CA LEU A 470 -32.99 35.33 8.80
C LEU A 470 -33.98 35.07 9.96
N ASN A 471 -33.54 35.24 11.21
CA ASN A 471 -34.34 35.20 12.44
C ASN A 471 -34.49 36.63 13.02
#